data_8ce1ccfc6665f29dbff5087607534466
#
_entry.id   8ce1ccfc6665f29dbff5087607534466
#
_cell.length_a   1.000
_cell.length_b   1.000
_cell.length_c   1.000
_cell.angle_alpha   90.00
_cell.angle_beta   90.00
_cell.angle_gamma   90.00
#
_symmetry.space_group_name_H-M   'P 1'
#
loop_
_entity.id
_entity.type
_entity.pdbx_description
1 polymer ?
#
loop_
_entity_poly.entity_id
_entity_poly.type
_entity_poly.pdbx_seq_one_letter_code
_entity_poly.pdbx_strand_id
1 'polypeptide(L)'
;VHLTYADAVTTYFSWRAAGSGDVLTARLIPAQMDALRDSFPRTLPDIHPGEGAADALRRTFHDGAFRSPQDTWTYFSQLGAMLIPQQLIALLRGAGRSRLIIRPSPSLAQVPWAVLPTHPDGRLPGELADVVLGVPDSVRALAGAPHDGDADLMVIDPKIPGQPPTGPLGSVLGRPVDTDPLVPLVRPTTLPAADTYSGLARAPMSRQEFLAASARARSLLFVGHVSAAGEETASAESSTLHLSEPVTAGDLLRAGWRAPRRVGLIGCASGSDLRYPEPFGLATAAVACGAQTVVASLWTLPTEATLPAGMHPLRELVLATDRALQSADPARTLLDWQLAKARAWFSTGAPADNPAWWAAPALTERAPAQAVRVWNARPHHRRNHDH
;
A
#
# COMPACT_ATOMS: atom_id res chain seq x y z
N VAL A 1 -14.59 -1.53 -12.00
CA VAL A 1 -15.34 -0.49 -11.26
C VAL A 1 -14.36 0.52 -10.70
N HIS A 2 -14.71 1.80 -10.71
CA HIS A 2 -13.91 2.87 -10.12
C HIS A 2 -14.67 3.50 -8.96
N LEU A 3 -13.98 3.77 -7.86
CA LEU A 3 -14.45 4.53 -6.71
C LEU A 3 -13.43 5.64 -6.42
N THR A 4 -13.87 6.88 -6.40
CA THR A 4 -12.97 8.03 -6.22
C THR A 4 -13.50 8.93 -5.12
N TYR A 5 -12.62 9.34 -4.21
CA TYR A 5 -12.88 10.30 -3.15
C TYR A 5 -12.15 11.61 -3.41
N ALA A 6 -12.75 12.72 -2.99
CA ALA A 6 -12.16 14.04 -3.08
C ALA A 6 -12.54 14.86 -1.84
N ASP A 7 -11.53 15.39 -1.16
CA ASP A 7 -11.70 16.30 -0.04
C ASP A 7 -11.87 17.74 -0.55
N ALA A 8 -12.90 18.40 -0.03
CA ALA A 8 -13.19 19.82 -0.23
C ALA A 8 -13.72 20.40 1.09
N VAL A 9 -14.81 21.17 1.10
CA VAL A 9 -15.53 21.58 2.33
C VAL A 9 -16.09 20.35 3.06
N THR A 10 -16.46 19.32 2.30
CA THR A 10 -16.77 17.96 2.78
C THR A 10 -16.13 16.95 1.85
N THR A 11 -16.09 15.68 2.24
CA THR A 11 -15.56 14.62 1.37
C THR A 11 -16.67 14.14 0.44
N TYR A 12 -16.46 14.29 -0.85
CA TYR A 12 -17.29 13.75 -1.91
C TYR A 12 -16.72 12.43 -2.41
N PHE A 13 -17.58 11.58 -2.92
CA PHE A 13 -17.15 10.38 -3.61
C PHE A 13 -18.06 10.03 -4.78
N SER A 14 -17.48 9.38 -5.76
CA SER A 14 -18.17 8.95 -6.96
C SER A 14 -17.76 7.54 -7.34
N TRP A 15 -18.68 6.78 -7.93
CA TRP A 15 -18.37 5.46 -8.47
C TRP A 15 -19.06 5.21 -9.81
N ARG A 16 -18.45 4.36 -10.62
CA ARG A 16 -18.95 3.96 -11.94
C ARG A 16 -18.48 2.56 -12.34
N ALA A 17 -19.27 1.86 -13.13
CA ALA A 17 -18.81 0.68 -13.86
C ALA A 17 -17.88 1.08 -15.01
N ALA A 18 -16.91 0.23 -15.34
CA ALA A 18 -16.10 0.43 -16.53
C ALA A 18 -17.01 0.36 -17.79
N GLY A 19 -16.86 1.34 -18.67
CA GLY A 19 -17.68 1.42 -19.90
C GLY A 19 -19.08 2.02 -19.72
N SER A 20 -19.57 2.23 -18.49
CA SER A 20 -20.81 3.00 -18.24
C SER A 20 -20.55 4.50 -18.35
N GLY A 21 -21.49 5.22 -18.95
CA GLY A 21 -21.56 6.67 -18.91
C GLY A 21 -22.09 7.21 -17.59
N ASP A 22 -22.74 6.37 -16.78
CA ASP A 22 -23.38 6.77 -15.54
C ASP A 22 -22.36 6.87 -14.41
N VAL A 23 -22.33 8.03 -13.77
CA VAL A 23 -21.54 8.30 -12.58
C VAL A 23 -22.48 8.58 -11.43
N LEU A 24 -22.42 7.74 -10.41
CA LEU A 24 -23.15 7.98 -9.17
C LEU A 24 -22.25 8.77 -8.21
N THR A 25 -22.84 9.71 -7.48
CA THR A 25 -22.12 10.57 -6.56
C THR A 25 -22.81 10.64 -5.21
N ALA A 26 -22.02 10.79 -4.16
CA ALA A 26 -22.51 11.05 -2.82
C ALA A 26 -21.50 11.89 -2.03
N ARG A 27 -21.84 12.27 -0.82
CA ARG A 27 -20.95 12.97 0.11
C ARG A 27 -21.00 12.30 1.47
N LEU A 28 -19.89 12.36 2.18
CA LEU A 28 -19.82 11.97 3.58
C LEU A 28 -20.37 13.10 4.47
N ILE A 29 -20.97 12.72 5.56
CA ILE A 29 -21.48 13.68 6.55
C ILE A 29 -20.25 14.33 7.24
N PRO A 30 -20.12 15.66 7.30
CA PRO A 30 -18.96 16.33 7.89
C PRO A 30 -18.59 15.81 9.28
N ALA A 31 -19.56 15.68 10.18
CA ALA A 31 -19.30 15.16 11.54
C ALA A 31 -18.75 13.72 11.56
N GLN A 32 -19.13 12.88 10.60
CA GLN A 32 -18.54 11.53 10.45
C GLN A 32 -17.09 11.60 9.99
N MET A 33 -16.78 12.52 9.07
CA MET A 33 -15.40 12.73 8.61
C MET A 33 -14.50 13.30 9.69
N ASP A 34 -15.00 14.22 10.48
CA ASP A 34 -14.25 14.78 11.60
C ASP A 34 -13.96 13.70 12.65
N ALA A 35 -14.96 12.90 13.02
CA ALA A 35 -14.78 11.74 13.91
C ALA A 35 -13.78 10.73 13.35
N LEU A 36 -13.79 10.49 12.03
CA LEU A 36 -12.83 9.60 11.36
C LEU A 36 -11.41 10.16 11.41
N ARG A 37 -11.22 11.43 11.07
CA ARG A 37 -9.90 12.09 11.12
C ARG A 37 -9.30 12.07 12.51
N ASP A 38 -10.13 12.17 13.55
CA ASP A 38 -9.68 12.13 14.93
C ASP A 38 -9.39 10.70 15.43
N SER A 39 -10.20 9.72 15.04
CA SER A 39 -10.12 8.36 15.60
C SER A 39 -9.22 7.42 14.79
N PHE A 40 -9.24 7.49 13.45
CA PHE A 40 -8.58 6.52 12.60
C PHE A 40 -7.05 6.53 12.76
N PRO A 41 -6.35 7.68 12.75
CA PRO A 41 -4.90 7.68 12.98
C PRO A 41 -4.52 7.08 14.33
N ARG A 42 -5.35 7.29 15.37
CA ARG A 42 -5.11 6.71 16.71
C ARG A 42 -5.24 5.20 16.78
N THR A 43 -5.88 4.59 15.78
CA THR A 43 -6.00 3.12 15.67
C THR A 43 -4.75 2.49 15.09
N LEU A 44 -4.01 3.24 14.27
CA LEU A 44 -2.86 2.74 13.54
C LEU A 44 -1.59 2.72 14.40
N PRO A 45 -0.61 1.83 14.10
CA PRO A 45 0.65 1.76 14.85
C PRO A 45 1.64 2.87 14.50
N ASP A 46 1.20 3.92 13.82
CA ASP A 46 2.01 5.10 13.54
C ASP A 46 2.32 5.86 14.83
N ILE A 47 3.55 6.34 14.96
CA ILE A 47 4.01 7.11 16.15
C ILE A 47 3.50 8.54 16.00
N HIS A 48 2.76 9.00 17.01
CA HIS A 48 2.25 10.37 17.05
C HIS A 48 3.26 11.36 17.69
N PRO A 49 3.11 12.67 17.44
CA PRO A 49 3.94 13.68 18.09
C PRO A 49 3.94 13.52 19.63
N GLY A 50 5.14 13.41 20.21
CA GLY A 50 5.32 13.21 21.65
C GLY A 50 5.13 11.77 22.14
N GLU A 51 4.84 10.82 21.27
CA GLU A 51 4.67 9.40 21.60
C GLU A 51 5.95 8.61 21.30
N GLY A 52 6.27 7.63 22.16
CA GLY A 52 7.31 6.64 21.89
C GLY A 52 6.78 5.41 21.13
N ALA A 53 7.68 4.66 20.48
CA ALA A 53 7.29 3.44 19.74
C ALA A 53 6.55 2.42 20.65
N ALA A 54 6.96 2.27 21.91
CA ALA A 54 6.30 1.37 22.85
C ALA A 54 4.87 1.84 23.20
N ASP A 55 4.64 3.15 23.26
CA ASP A 55 3.33 3.72 23.54
C ASP A 55 2.40 3.57 22.34
N ALA A 56 2.90 3.78 21.10
CA ALA A 56 2.17 3.53 19.88
C ALA A 56 1.71 2.06 19.78
N LEU A 57 2.59 1.12 20.09
CA LEU A 57 2.26 -0.31 20.11
C LEU A 57 1.22 -0.63 21.20
N ARG A 58 1.37 -0.08 22.42
CA ARG A 58 0.37 -0.27 23.48
C ARG A 58 -0.99 0.27 23.06
N ARG A 59 -1.04 1.48 22.55
CA ARG A 59 -2.27 2.10 22.03
C ARG A 59 -2.93 1.22 20.96
N THR A 60 -2.17 0.68 20.02
CA THR A 60 -2.68 -0.12 18.92
C THR A 60 -3.19 -1.49 19.38
N PHE A 61 -2.38 -2.21 20.20
CA PHE A 61 -2.65 -3.61 20.53
C PHE A 61 -3.43 -3.82 21.82
N HIS A 62 -3.47 -2.83 22.72
CA HIS A 62 -4.14 -2.98 24.03
C HIS A 62 -5.33 -2.05 24.19
N ASP A 63 -5.32 -0.86 23.61
CA ASP A 63 -6.35 0.15 23.82
C ASP A 63 -7.19 0.40 22.56
N GLY A 64 -6.66 0.09 21.38
CA GLY A 64 -7.26 0.40 20.08
C GLY A 64 -8.11 -0.71 19.48
N ALA A 65 -8.53 -0.48 18.22
CA ALA A 65 -9.38 -1.41 17.50
C ALA A 65 -8.69 -2.76 17.16
N PHE A 66 -7.36 -2.84 17.23
CA PHE A 66 -6.62 -4.09 16.96
C PHE A 66 -6.41 -4.94 18.23
N ARG A 67 -7.03 -4.55 19.36
CA ARG A 67 -6.94 -5.27 20.63
C ARG A 67 -7.58 -6.67 20.58
N SER A 68 -8.70 -6.79 19.89
CA SER A 68 -9.44 -8.05 19.78
C SER A 68 -10.17 -8.18 18.43
N PRO A 69 -10.54 -9.40 18.02
CA PRO A 69 -11.38 -9.61 16.84
C PRO A 69 -12.69 -8.81 16.87
N GLN A 70 -13.33 -8.75 18.02
CA GLN A 70 -14.59 -8.03 18.19
C GLN A 70 -14.41 -6.51 18.01
N ASP A 71 -13.36 -5.93 18.58
CA ASP A 71 -13.07 -4.50 18.45
C ASP A 71 -12.73 -4.16 17.00
N THR A 72 -11.89 -4.99 16.35
CA THR A 72 -11.54 -4.85 14.93
C THR A 72 -12.78 -4.93 14.04
N TRP A 73 -13.63 -5.94 14.25
CA TRP A 73 -14.85 -6.11 13.46
C TRP A 73 -15.78 -4.91 13.61
N THR A 74 -16.03 -4.48 14.84
CA THR A 74 -16.90 -3.35 15.13
C THR A 74 -16.39 -2.07 14.45
N TYR A 75 -15.11 -1.77 14.61
CA TYR A 75 -14.51 -0.58 14.03
C TYR A 75 -14.46 -0.62 12.50
N PHE A 76 -14.03 -1.73 11.92
CA PHE A 76 -13.97 -1.88 10.46
C PHE A 76 -15.36 -1.90 9.82
N SER A 77 -16.38 -2.44 10.50
CA SER A 77 -17.78 -2.39 10.04
C SER A 77 -18.33 -0.96 10.03
N GLN A 78 -17.98 -0.15 11.02
CA GLN A 78 -18.35 1.27 11.04
C GLN A 78 -17.71 2.02 9.87
N LEU A 79 -16.41 1.78 9.61
CA LEU A 79 -15.72 2.35 8.45
C LEU A 79 -16.35 1.89 7.14
N GLY A 80 -16.64 0.59 7.00
CA GLY A 80 -17.25 0.03 5.79
C GLY A 80 -18.64 0.61 5.52
N ALA A 81 -19.47 0.72 6.55
CA ALA A 81 -20.80 1.31 6.44
C ALA A 81 -20.78 2.80 6.05
N MET A 82 -19.76 3.53 6.52
CA MET A 82 -19.59 4.95 6.21
C MET A 82 -19.00 5.17 4.81
N LEU A 83 -17.96 4.38 4.44
CA LEU A 83 -17.16 4.65 3.27
C LEU A 83 -17.61 3.89 2.02
N ILE A 84 -18.28 2.75 2.13
CA ILE A 84 -18.61 1.91 0.98
C ILE A 84 -20.12 1.94 0.70
N PRO A 85 -20.57 2.61 -0.40
CA PRO A 85 -21.99 2.71 -0.70
C PRO A 85 -22.63 1.35 -1.02
N GLN A 86 -23.86 1.13 -0.55
CA GLN A 86 -24.59 -0.11 -0.82
C GLN A 86 -24.82 -0.36 -2.32
N GLN A 87 -25.03 0.70 -3.10
CA GLN A 87 -25.18 0.60 -4.55
C GLN A 87 -23.90 0.11 -5.22
N LEU A 88 -22.71 0.48 -4.71
CA LEU A 88 -21.44 -0.07 -5.19
C LEU A 88 -21.34 -1.57 -4.90
N ILE A 89 -21.76 -2.01 -3.70
CA ILE A 89 -21.78 -3.42 -3.35
C ILE A 89 -22.74 -4.21 -4.25
N ALA A 90 -23.93 -3.67 -4.52
CA ALA A 90 -24.88 -4.27 -5.46
C ALA A 90 -24.29 -4.40 -6.87
N LEU A 91 -23.57 -3.37 -7.34
CA LEU A 91 -22.86 -3.39 -8.62
C LEU A 91 -21.79 -4.47 -8.66
N LEU A 92 -20.96 -4.59 -7.62
CA LEU A 92 -19.89 -5.60 -7.56
C LEU A 92 -20.45 -7.03 -7.55
N ARG A 93 -21.57 -7.27 -6.86
CA ARG A 93 -22.25 -8.58 -6.87
C ARG A 93 -22.79 -8.96 -8.24
N GLY A 94 -23.31 -7.99 -9.00
CA GLY A 94 -23.87 -8.23 -10.32
C GLY A 94 -22.84 -8.36 -11.43
N ALA A 95 -21.65 -7.80 -11.25
CA ALA A 95 -20.61 -7.73 -12.28
C ALA A 95 -19.76 -9.01 -12.40
N GLY A 96 -19.97 -10.02 -11.55
CA GLY A 96 -19.03 -11.12 -11.37
C GLY A 96 -17.70 -10.61 -10.84
N ARG A 97 -16.65 -11.44 -10.89
CA ARG A 97 -15.34 -11.03 -10.38
C ARG A 97 -14.76 -9.92 -11.23
N SER A 98 -14.65 -8.73 -10.66
CA SER A 98 -14.18 -7.52 -11.32
C SER A 98 -13.06 -6.85 -10.51
N ARG A 99 -12.36 -5.90 -11.11
CA ARG A 99 -11.40 -5.06 -10.42
C ARG A 99 -12.07 -3.80 -9.88
N LEU A 100 -11.90 -3.55 -8.57
CA LEU A 100 -12.30 -2.31 -7.91
C LEU A 100 -11.09 -1.41 -7.74
N ILE A 101 -11.02 -0.35 -8.53
CA ILE A 101 -9.95 0.66 -8.47
C ILE A 101 -10.43 1.78 -7.56
N ILE A 102 -9.74 1.97 -6.44
CA ILE A 102 -10.05 3.00 -5.46
C ILE A 102 -9.01 4.11 -5.54
N ARG A 103 -9.48 5.34 -5.67
CA ARG A 103 -8.68 6.56 -5.53
C ARG A 103 -9.12 7.27 -4.27
N PRO A 104 -8.44 7.04 -3.15
CA PRO A 104 -8.78 7.69 -1.89
C PRO A 104 -8.43 9.17 -1.95
N SER A 105 -9.11 9.98 -1.15
CA SER A 105 -8.63 11.31 -0.80
C SER A 105 -7.49 11.21 0.24
N PRO A 106 -6.71 12.28 0.47
CA PRO A 106 -5.62 12.26 1.45
C PRO A 106 -6.05 11.80 2.85
N SER A 107 -7.21 12.20 3.33
CA SER A 107 -7.74 11.80 4.63
C SER A 107 -8.12 10.31 4.72
N LEU A 108 -8.24 9.62 3.59
CA LEU A 108 -8.65 8.22 3.48
C LEU A 108 -7.54 7.31 2.92
N ALA A 109 -6.33 7.85 2.74
CA ALA A 109 -5.23 7.16 2.06
C ALA A 109 -4.76 5.88 2.78
N GLN A 110 -4.89 5.82 4.11
CA GLN A 110 -4.48 4.66 4.91
C GLN A 110 -5.60 3.65 5.18
N VAL A 111 -6.80 3.85 4.63
CA VAL A 111 -7.94 2.94 4.84
C VAL A 111 -7.66 1.58 4.18
N PRO A 112 -7.81 0.46 4.91
CA PRO A 112 -7.58 -0.89 4.37
C PRO A 112 -8.79 -1.41 3.59
N TRP A 113 -9.07 -0.81 2.45
CA TRP A 113 -10.29 -0.93 1.65
C TRP A 113 -10.74 -2.36 1.37
N ALA A 114 -9.78 -3.26 1.13
CA ALA A 114 -10.07 -4.64 0.73
C ALA A 114 -10.76 -5.45 1.83
N VAL A 115 -10.60 -5.03 3.09
CA VAL A 115 -10.95 -5.82 4.27
C VAL A 115 -11.94 -5.14 5.22
N LEU A 116 -12.62 -4.11 4.77
CA LEU A 116 -13.69 -3.46 5.52
C LEU A 116 -15.00 -4.25 5.36
N PRO A 117 -15.63 -4.74 6.44
CA PRO A 117 -16.93 -5.40 6.33
C PRO A 117 -17.99 -4.45 5.75
N THR A 118 -18.73 -4.91 4.73
CA THR A 118 -19.77 -4.11 4.08
C THR A 118 -21.14 -4.40 4.67
N HIS A 119 -21.99 -3.39 4.72
CA HIS A 119 -23.38 -3.56 5.15
C HIS A 119 -24.26 -4.04 3.98
N PRO A 120 -25.29 -4.91 4.19
CA PRO A 120 -25.74 -5.45 5.49
C PRO A 120 -25.12 -6.80 5.90
N ASP A 121 -24.43 -7.49 5.01
CA ASP A 121 -24.05 -8.91 5.20
C ASP A 121 -22.62 -9.12 5.70
N GLY A 122 -21.87 -8.05 5.97
CA GLY A 122 -20.52 -8.11 6.52
C GLY A 122 -19.47 -8.68 5.55
N ARG A 123 -19.78 -8.85 4.27
CA ARG A 123 -18.81 -9.33 3.28
C ARG A 123 -17.71 -8.30 3.06
N LEU A 124 -16.50 -8.78 2.84
CA LEU A 124 -15.36 -7.92 2.57
C LEU A 124 -15.34 -7.54 1.07
N PRO A 125 -15.00 -6.30 0.69
CA PRO A 125 -14.87 -5.92 -0.73
C PRO A 125 -13.94 -6.84 -1.50
N GLY A 126 -12.87 -7.32 -0.87
CA GLY A 126 -11.95 -8.30 -1.45
C GLY A 126 -12.55 -9.67 -1.76
N GLU A 127 -13.70 -10.01 -1.18
CA GLU A 127 -14.46 -11.22 -1.54
C GLU A 127 -15.32 -11.00 -2.80
N LEU A 128 -15.60 -9.74 -3.14
CA LEU A 128 -16.45 -9.35 -4.26
C LEU A 128 -15.64 -8.94 -5.49
N ALA A 129 -14.47 -8.34 -5.28
CA ALA A 129 -13.63 -7.78 -6.33
C ALA A 129 -12.14 -7.84 -5.97
N ASP A 130 -11.27 -7.72 -6.97
CA ASP A 130 -9.84 -7.48 -6.72
C ASP A 130 -9.66 -5.99 -6.46
N VAL A 131 -9.45 -5.65 -5.18
CA VAL A 131 -9.34 -4.26 -4.72
C VAL A 131 -7.91 -3.77 -4.92
N VAL A 132 -7.78 -2.65 -5.64
CA VAL A 132 -6.49 -2.00 -5.89
C VAL A 132 -6.58 -0.48 -5.71
N LEU A 133 -5.48 0.15 -5.31
CA LEU A 133 -5.38 1.60 -5.31
C LEU A 133 -5.01 2.10 -6.71
N GLY A 134 -5.66 3.16 -7.14
CA GLY A 134 -5.35 3.85 -8.39
C GLY A 134 -4.47 5.07 -8.12
N VAL A 135 -3.41 5.25 -8.90
CA VAL A 135 -2.62 6.48 -8.86
C VAL A 135 -3.37 7.68 -9.44
N PRO A 136 -3.06 8.90 -8.99
CA PRO A 136 -3.54 10.12 -9.61
C PRO A 136 -3.20 10.20 -11.11
N ASP A 137 -4.05 10.87 -11.89
CA ASP A 137 -3.84 10.98 -13.33
C ASP A 137 -2.55 11.72 -13.69
N SER A 138 -2.10 12.67 -12.84
CA SER A 138 -0.81 13.36 -12.97
C SER A 138 0.37 12.38 -12.90
N VAL A 139 0.39 11.48 -11.94
CA VAL A 139 1.42 10.43 -11.81
C VAL A 139 1.38 9.49 -13.01
N ARG A 140 0.17 9.08 -13.42
CA ARG A 140 -0.02 8.20 -14.58
C ARG A 140 0.48 8.83 -15.89
N ALA A 141 0.29 10.14 -16.07
CA ALA A 141 0.76 10.86 -17.25
C ALA A 141 2.30 10.91 -17.34
N LEU A 142 3.00 10.88 -16.20
CA LEU A 142 4.47 10.86 -16.12
C LEU A 142 5.05 9.46 -16.29
N ALA A 143 4.22 8.41 -16.18
CA ALA A 143 4.70 7.05 -16.11
C ALA A 143 5.44 6.60 -17.37
N GLY A 144 6.71 6.25 -17.20
CA GLY A 144 7.59 5.66 -18.21
C GLY A 144 7.08 4.32 -18.77
N ALA A 145 7.73 3.82 -19.81
CA ALA A 145 7.45 2.47 -20.31
C ALA A 145 7.80 1.42 -19.25
N PRO A 146 6.98 0.36 -19.11
CA PRO A 146 7.34 -0.77 -18.26
C PRO A 146 8.67 -1.37 -18.70
N HIS A 147 9.48 -1.79 -17.73
CA HIS A 147 10.73 -2.50 -17.97
C HIS A 147 10.57 -3.96 -17.53
N ASP A 148 10.92 -4.88 -18.42
CA ASP A 148 10.97 -6.30 -18.13
C ASP A 148 12.45 -6.74 -18.09
N GLY A 149 12.97 -6.98 -16.88
CA GLY A 149 14.25 -7.61 -16.66
C GLY A 149 14.09 -9.13 -16.49
N ASP A 150 15.19 -9.80 -16.22
CA ASP A 150 15.27 -11.26 -16.01
C ASP A 150 15.56 -11.66 -14.56
N ALA A 151 15.90 -10.70 -13.72
CA ALA A 151 16.29 -10.92 -12.32
C ALA A 151 15.22 -10.44 -11.31
N ASP A 152 15.35 -10.91 -10.08
CA ASP A 152 14.57 -10.49 -8.92
C ASP A 152 15.49 -9.73 -7.95
N LEU A 153 15.31 -8.43 -7.84
CA LEU A 153 16.08 -7.61 -6.91
C LEU A 153 15.51 -7.76 -5.49
N MET A 154 16.31 -8.33 -4.60
CA MET A 154 15.99 -8.54 -3.19
C MET A 154 16.85 -7.65 -2.31
N VAL A 155 16.26 -6.64 -1.70
CA VAL A 155 16.92 -5.75 -0.75
C VAL A 155 16.33 -6.04 0.63
N ILE A 156 16.94 -6.99 1.34
CA ILE A 156 16.36 -7.55 2.56
C ILE A 156 17.11 -7.02 3.77
N ASP A 157 16.45 -6.12 4.51
CA ASP A 157 16.95 -5.53 5.75
C ASP A 157 18.39 -4.99 5.60
N PRO A 158 18.66 -4.09 4.63
CA PRO A 158 20.00 -3.69 4.25
C PRO A 158 20.73 -3.06 5.44
N LYS A 159 22.05 -3.32 5.54
CA LYS A 159 22.89 -2.74 6.58
C LYS A 159 23.06 -1.23 6.35
N ILE A 160 22.65 -0.43 7.33
CA ILE A 160 22.84 1.02 7.33
C ILE A 160 24.16 1.31 8.06
N PRO A 161 25.17 1.95 7.41
CA PRO A 161 26.46 2.25 8.04
C PRO A 161 26.29 3.10 9.30
N GLY A 162 27.11 2.80 10.31
CA GLY A 162 27.08 3.54 11.59
C GLY A 162 25.89 3.23 12.52
N GLN A 163 24.93 2.40 12.08
CA GLN A 163 23.79 2.04 12.91
C GLN A 163 24.03 0.70 13.63
N PRO A 164 23.88 0.66 14.97
CA PRO A 164 23.96 -0.60 15.70
C PRO A 164 22.74 -1.50 15.35
N PRO A 165 22.88 -2.83 15.39
CA PRO A 165 21.80 -3.76 15.01
C PRO A 165 20.50 -3.57 15.81
N THR A 166 20.58 -3.07 17.03
CA THR A 166 19.46 -2.81 17.95
C THR A 166 19.04 -1.35 18.00
N GLY A 167 19.66 -0.49 17.18
CA GLY A 167 19.34 0.95 17.14
C GLY A 167 18.03 1.25 16.37
N PRO A 168 17.60 2.52 16.36
CA PRO A 168 16.38 2.94 15.67
C PRO A 168 16.33 2.58 14.17
N LEU A 169 17.50 2.57 13.51
CA LEU A 169 17.67 2.12 12.13
C LEU A 169 18.47 0.80 12.06
N GLY A 170 18.35 -0.02 13.09
CA GLY A 170 18.97 -1.32 13.19
C GLY A 170 18.30 -2.37 12.30
N SER A 171 18.38 -3.65 12.70
CA SER A 171 17.72 -4.71 11.94
C SER A 171 16.22 -4.74 12.21
N VAL A 172 15.39 -4.80 11.15
CA VAL A 172 13.93 -4.99 11.27
C VAL A 172 13.55 -6.47 11.36
N LEU A 173 14.41 -7.37 10.87
CA LEU A 173 14.20 -8.82 10.86
C LEU A 173 15.06 -9.57 11.90
N GLY A 174 15.95 -8.86 12.60
CA GLY A 174 16.89 -9.46 13.53
C GLY A 174 18.10 -10.11 12.84
N ARG A 175 18.80 -11.00 13.57
CA ARG A 175 19.97 -11.69 13.03
C ARG A 175 19.55 -12.72 11.96
N PRO A 176 20.07 -12.66 10.73
CA PRO A 176 19.76 -13.65 9.71
C PRO A 176 20.34 -15.02 10.07
N VAL A 177 19.55 -16.06 9.83
CA VAL A 177 19.94 -17.46 10.00
C VAL A 177 19.43 -18.28 8.80
N ASP A 178 20.15 -19.33 8.38
CA ASP A 178 19.78 -20.10 7.20
C ASP A 178 18.60 -21.10 7.44
N THR A 179 17.98 -21.03 8.60
CA THR A 179 16.70 -21.68 8.94
C THR A 179 15.53 -20.71 8.97
N ASP A 180 15.75 -19.44 8.57
CA ASP A 180 14.73 -18.40 8.55
C ASP A 180 13.60 -18.76 7.57
N PRO A 181 12.33 -18.45 7.88
CA PRO A 181 11.23 -18.62 6.94
C PRO A 181 11.44 -17.95 5.58
N LEU A 182 12.32 -16.92 5.50
CA LEU A 182 12.64 -16.20 4.27
C LEU A 182 13.69 -16.87 3.35
N VAL A 183 14.21 -18.03 3.70
CA VAL A 183 15.11 -18.83 2.82
C VAL A 183 14.61 -18.96 1.38
N PRO A 184 13.28 -19.12 1.10
CA PRO A 184 12.76 -19.20 -0.26
C PRO A 184 12.99 -17.93 -1.13
N LEU A 185 13.44 -16.83 -0.57
CA LEU A 185 13.82 -15.62 -1.34
C LEU A 185 15.17 -15.79 -2.07
N VAL A 186 15.98 -16.78 -1.68
CA VAL A 186 17.24 -17.11 -2.35
C VAL A 186 16.95 -17.99 -3.56
N ARG A 187 17.09 -17.42 -4.75
CA ARG A 187 16.80 -18.09 -6.02
C ARG A 187 17.93 -17.80 -7.02
N PRO A 188 18.10 -18.61 -8.06
CA PRO A 188 19.13 -18.36 -9.10
C PRO A 188 18.97 -17.01 -9.79
N THR A 189 17.77 -16.44 -9.82
CA THR A 189 17.47 -15.12 -10.40
C THR A 189 17.63 -13.96 -9.42
N THR A 190 17.99 -14.23 -8.15
CA THR A 190 18.09 -13.19 -7.12
C THR A 190 19.31 -12.29 -7.32
N LEU A 191 19.10 -10.99 -7.19
CA LEU A 191 20.13 -9.97 -7.10
C LEU A 191 20.08 -9.29 -5.72
N PRO A 192 21.21 -9.02 -5.05
CA PRO A 192 22.53 -9.57 -5.39
C PRO A 192 22.56 -11.11 -5.30
N ALA A 193 23.40 -11.75 -6.08
CA ALA A 193 23.52 -13.21 -6.03
C ALA A 193 23.98 -13.64 -4.63
N ALA A 194 23.32 -14.64 -4.08
CA ALA A 194 23.63 -15.21 -2.77
C ALA A 194 23.32 -16.71 -2.77
N ASP A 195 24.14 -17.49 -2.10
CA ASP A 195 23.95 -18.93 -1.96
C ASP A 195 23.08 -19.28 -0.73
N THR A 196 23.00 -18.37 0.24
CA THR A 196 22.26 -18.54 1.49
C THR A 196 21.46 -17.30 1.84
N TYR A 197 20.44 -17.47 2.69
CA TYR A 197 19.68 -16.34 3.21
C TYR A 197 20.55 -15.39 4.05
N SER A 198 21.48 -15.92 4.85
CA SER A 198 22.41 -15.10 5.62
C SER A 198 23.34 -14.27 4.73
N GLY A 199 23.63 -14.74 3.51
CA GLY A 199 24.40 -13.99 2.53
C GLY A 199 23.56 -12.90 1.83
N LEU A 200 22.26 -13.11 1.68
CA LEU A 200 21.34 -12.15 1.07
C LEU A 200 20.90 -11.05 2.05
N ALA A 201 20.47 -11.44 3.24
CA ALA A 201 19.97 -10.51 4.25
C ALA A 201 21.11 -9.67 4.83
N ARG A 202 20.83 -8.43 5.19
CA ARG A 202 21.82 -7.46 5.70
C ARG A 202 22.97 -7.12 4.74
N ALA A 203 22.85 -7.51 3.46
CA ALA A 203 23.81 -7.07 2.46
C ALA A 203 23.78 -5.53 2.32
N PRO A 204 24.92 -4.84 2.33
CA PRO A 204 24.94 -3.42 2.05
C PRO A 204 24.51 -3.16 0.61
N MET A 205 23.81 -2.06 0.37
CA MET A 205 23.37 -1.65 -0.96
C MET A 205 23.55 -0.14 -1.08
N SER A 206 24.42 0.31 -1.94
CA SER A 206 24.57 1.71 -2.27
C SER A 206 23.43 2.17 -3.20
N ARG A 207 23.23 3.47 -3.31
CA ARG A 207 22.27 4.06 -4.26
C ARG A 207 22.59 3.67 -5.70
N GLN A 208 23.85 3.68 -6.08
CA GLN A 208 24.29 3.35 -7.44
C GLN A 208 24.00 1.88 -7.77
N GLU A 209 24.33 0.96 -6.87
CA GLU A 209 24.01 -0.47 -7.01
C GLU A 209 22.52 -0.72 -7.10
N PHE A 210 21.74 -0.06 -6.26
CA PHE A 210 20.27 -0.15 -6.29
C PHE A 210 19.69 0.26 -7.65
N LEU A 211 20.11 1.41 -8.19
CA LEU A 211 19.65 1.90 -9.49
C LEU A 211 20.09 0.97 -10.63
N ALA A 212 21.33 0.49 -10.61
CA ALA A 212 21.87 -0.41 -11.62
C ALA A 212 21.19 -1.79 -11.59
N ALA A 213 20.96 -2.35 -10.40
CA ALA A 213 20.27 -3.63 -10.24
C ALA A 213 18.78 -3.53 -10.62
N SER A 214 18.10 -2.43 -10.24
CA SER A 214 16.71 -2.17 -10.63
C SER A 214 16.52 -2.18 -12.14
N ALA A 215 17.47 -1.61 -12.91
CA ALA A 215 17.39 -1.57 -14.37
C ALA A 215 17.51 -2.94 -15.05
N ARG A 216 17.87 -3.99 -14.32
CA ARG A 216 17.99 -5.38 -14.78
C ARG A 216 16.89 -6.28 -14.21
N ALA A 217 16.16 -5.79 -13.21
CA ALA A 217 15.19 -6.59 -12.48
C ALA A 217 13.79 -6.54 -13.13
N ARG A 218 13.10 -7.67 -13.12
CA ARG A 218 11.65 -7.76 -13.41
C ARG A 218 10.81 -7.45 -12.19
N SER A 219 11.35 -7.74 -10.99
CA SER A 219 10.72 -7.46 -9.72
C SER A 219 11.73 -6.90 -8.71
N LEU A 220 11.24 -6.04 -7.80
CA LEU A 220 11.96 -5.55 -6.63
C LEU A 220 11.17 -5.92 -5.38
N LEU A 221 11.81 -6.52 -4.41
CA LEU A 221 11.31 -6.64 -3.05
C LEU A 221 12.28 -5.93 -2.10
N PHE A 222 11.86 -4.81 -1.56
CA PHE A 222 12.55 -4.10 -0.49
C PHE A 222 11.87 -4.42 0.85
N VAL A 223 12.66 -4.81 1.82
CA VAL A 223 12.24 -5.01 3.23
C VAL A 223 13.23 -4.25 4.10
N GLY A 224 12.78 -3.25 4.84
CA GLY A 224 13.70 -2.45 5.64
C GLY A 224 13.07 -1.16 6.16
N HIS A 225 13.92 -0.27 6.64
CA HIS A 225 13.46 1.03 7.13
C HIS A 225 13.03 1.95 5.99
N VAL A 226 11.84 2.52 6.17
CA VAL A 226 11.30 3.61 5.35
C VAL A 226 10.92 4.74 6.28
N SER A 227 11.29 5.98 5.95
CA SER A 227 10.78 7.18 6.59
C SER A 227 9.77 7.83 5.66
N ALA A 228 8.55 8.06 6.15
CA ALA A 228 7.57 8.87 5.44
C ALA A 228 8.02 10.33 5.38
N ALA A 229 7.46 11.10 4.46
CA ALA A 229 7.64 12.55 4.43
C ALA A 229 7.10 13.17 5.74
N GLY A 230 7.67 14.30 6.16
CA GLY A 230 7.20 14.99 7.35
C GLY A 230 5.76 15.50 7.19
N GLU A 231 4.98 15.51 8.27
CA GLU A 231 3.57 15.93 8.24
C GLU A 231 3.38 17.40 7.82
N GLU A 232 4.41 18.23 8.01
CA GLU A 232 4.39 19.66 7.65
C GLU A 232 4.65 19.92 6.15
N THR A 233 4.97 18.87 5.37
CA THR A 233 5.27 18.99 3.95
C THR A 233 4.02 18.79 3.10
N ALA A 234 3.91 19.57 2.00
CA ALA A 234 2.85 19.38 1.02
C ALA A 234 3.12 18.21 0.06
N SER A 235 4.36 17.70 0.04
CA SER A 235 4.83 16.70 -0.92
C SER A 235 5.41 15.45 -0.22
N ALA A 236 5.15 14.30 -0.80
CA ALA A 236 5.71 13.03 -0.36
C ALA A 236 7.14 12.75 -0.87
N GLU A 237 7.78 13.67 -1.60
CA GLU A 237 9.10 13.47 -2.23
C GLU A 237 10.23 13.15 -1.26
N SER A 238 10.11 13.57 0.01
CA SER A 238 11.10 13.31 1.05
C SER A 238 10.97 11.91 1.67
N SER A 239 9.96 11.13 1.30
CA SER A 239 9.85 9.71 1.71
C SER A 239 11.09 8.95 1.29
N THR A 240 11.72 8.23 2.23
CA THR A 240 13.10 7.75 2.10
C THR A 240 13.21 6.24 2.31
N LEU A 241 13.86 5.56 1.38
CA LEU A 241 14.41 4.22 1.57
C LEU A 241 15.76 4.32 2.27
N HIS A 242 15.94 3.61 3.38
CA HIS A 242 17.21 3.54 4.09
C HIS A 242 18.04 2.37 3.55
N LEU A 243 18.96 2.70 2.64
CA LEU A 243 20.04 1.84 2.13
C LEU A 243 21.35 2.16 2.87
N SER A 244 22.50 1.80 2.29
CA SER A 244 23.80 2.30 2.80
C SER A 244 23.90 3.83 2.74
N GLU A 245 23.18 4.43 1.79
CA GLU A 245 22.91 5.85 1.69
C GLU A 245 21.40 6.04 1.59
N PRO A 246 20.81 7.02 2.30
CA PRO A 246 19.39 7.31 2.16
C PRO A 246 19.02 7.69 0.72
N VAL A 247 17.92 7.18 0.21
CA VAL A 247 17.42 7.46 -1.14
C VAL A 247 15.99 7.92 -1.06
N THR A 248 15.75 9.19 -1.39
CA THR A 248 14.40 9.77 -1.36
C THR A 248 13.61 9.43 -2.64
N ALA A 249 12.28 9.52 -2.56
CA ALA A 249 11.42 9.41 -3.74
C ALA A 249 11.80 10.47 -4.81
N GLY A 250 12.07 11.71 -4.38
CA GLY A 250 12.55 12.76 -5.27
C GLY A 250 13.91 12.44 -5.92
N ASP A 251 14.81 11.75 -5.21
CA ASP A 251 16.07 11.28 -5.80
C ASP A 251 15.83 10.24 -6.89
N LEU A 252 14.92 9.31 -6.68
CA LEU A 252 14.57 8.28 -7.66
C LEU A 252 14.00 8.91 -8.94
N LEU A 253 13.10 9.88 -8.79
CA LEU A 253 12.51 10.62 -9.91
C LEU A 253 13.57 11.39 -10.70
N ARG A 254 14.42 12.16 -10.00
CA ARG A 254 15.50 12.96 -10.64
C ARG A 254 16.56 12.09 -11.31
N ALA A 255 16.86 10.92 -10.76
CA ALA A 255 17.81 9.99 -11.35
C ALA A 255 17.26 9.25 -12.59
N GLY A 256 15.96 9.43 -12.92
CA GLY A 256 15.32 8.66 -13.98
C GLY A 256 15.33 7.17 -13.67
N TRP A 257 14.98 6.79 -12.44
CA TRP A 257 14.96 5.40 -12.01
C TRP A 257 14.18 4.52 -12.98
N ARG A 258 14.79 3.43 -13.41
CA ARG A 258 14.09 2.41 -14.19
C ARG A 258 13.50 1.39 -13.22
N ALA A 259 12.29 1.70 -12.73
CA ALA A 259 11.63 0.82 -11.78
C ALA A 259 11.30 -0.52 -12.43
N PRO A 260 11.54 -1.65 -11.74
CA PRO A 260 11.05 -2.94 -12.17
C PRO A 260 9.54 -2.93 -12.35
N ARG A 261 9.02 -3.78 -13.22
CA ARG A 261 7.58 -3.88 -13.51
C ARG A 261 6.74 -4.09 -12.26
N ARG A 262 7.28 -4.81 -11.27
CA ARG A 262 6.62 -5.17 -10.02
C ARG A 262 7.49 -4.79 -8.85
N VAL A 263 6.94 -4.03 -7.91
CA VAL A 263 7.69 -3.47 -6.78
C VAL A 263 6.96 -3.81 -5.48
N GLY A 264 7.68 -4.36 -4.51
CA GLY A 264 7.24 -4.54 -3.13
C GLY A 264 8.09 -3.68 -2.19
N LEU A 265 7.44 -2.81 -1.43
CA LEU A 265 8.06 -1.90 -0.48
C LEU A 265 7.53 -2.23 0.93
N ILE A 266 8.18 -3.15 1.62
CA ILE A 266 7.80 -3.54 2.98
C ILE A 266 8.63 -2.74 3.98
N GLY A 267 8.07 -1.63 4.40
CA GLY A 267 8.65 -0.68 5.35
C GLY A 267 7.60 0.26 5.89
N CYS A 268 7.90 0.98 6.96
CA CYS A 268 6.95 1.83 7.66
C CYS A 268 6.32 2.87 6.72
N ALA A 269 5.00 2.82 6.58
CA ALA A 269 4.21 3.78 5.79
C ALA A 269 4.75 4.02 4.36
N SER A 270 5.37 3.02 3.72
CA SER A 270 5.96 3.10 2.38
C SER A 270 4.94 3.40 1.27
N GLY A 271 3.65 3.18 1.51
CA GLY A 271 2.51 3.48 0.63
C GLY A 271 1.67 4.67 1.09
N SER A 272 2.19 5.52 1.99
CA SER A 272 1.46 6.67 2.52
C SER A 272 1.42 7.89 1.60
N ASP A 273 1.93 7.78 0.39
CA ASP A 273 2.05 8.85 -0.61
C ASP A 273 0.75 9.64 -0.82
N LEU A 274 -0.37 8.93 -0.89
CA LEU A 274 -1.69 9.52 -1.14
C LEU A 274 -2.23 10.37 0.03
N ARG A 275 -1.54 10.41 1.17
CA ARG A 275 -1.84 11.33 2.28
C ARG A 275 -1.48 12.80 1.96
N TYR A 276 -0.65 13.02 0.96
CA TYR A 276 -0.12 14.35 0.63
C TYR A 276 -0.85 14.94 -0.58
N PRO A 277 -1.04 16.27 -0.63
CA PRO A 277 -1.57 16.95 -1.81
C PRO A 277 -0.74 16.66 -3.08
N GLU A 278 0.59 16.59 -2.93
CA GLU A 278 1.53 16.15 -3.96
C GLU A 278 2.02 14.73 -3.63
N PRO A 279 1.39 13.69 -4.17
CA PRO A 279 1.61 12.31 -3.74
C PRO A 279 2.82 11.65 -4.41
N PHE A 280 3.91 12.36 -4.63
CA PHE A 280 5.14 11.83 -5.25
C PHE A 280 6.08 11.14 -4.25
N GLY A 281 5.53 10.22 -3.45
CA GLY A 281 6.30 9.38 -2.55
C GLY A 281 6.84 8.12 -3.25
N LEU A 282 7.26 7.13 -2.47
CA LEU A 282 7.98 5.95 -2.98
C LEU A 282 7.13 5.07 -3.90
N ALA A 283 5.87 4.81 -3.55
CA ALA A 283 5.00 3.96 -4.34
C ALA A 283 4.61 4.64 -5.67
N THR A 284 4.27 5.92 -5.64
CA THR A 284 3.90 6.68 -6.82
C THR A 284 5.12 7.00 -7.69
N ALA A 285 6.31 7.24 -7.10
CA ALA A 285 7.57 7.36 -7.84
C ALA A 285 7.90 6.06 -8.59
N ALA A 286 7.69 4.89 -7.97
CA ALA A 286 7.85 3.62 -8.67
C ALA A 286 6.94 3.52 -9.90
N VAL A 287 5.66 3.92 -9.78
CA VAL A 287 4.72 3.94 -10.93
C VAL A 287 5.16 4.96 -11.97
N ALA A 288 5.54 6.18 -11.58
CA ALA A 288 6.05 7.20 -12.51
C ALA A 288 7.29 6.74 -13.26
N CYS A 289 8.14 5.94 -12.61
CA CYS A 289 9.37 5.37 -13.15
C CYS A 289 9.17 4.03 -13.88
N GLY A 290 7.94 3.58 -14.12
CA GLY A 290 7.64 2.44 -15.00
C GLY A 290 7.00 1.23 -14.34
N ALA A 291 6.90 1.15 -13.01
CA ALA A 291 6.23 0.04 -12.36
C ALA A 291 4.74 -0.05 -12.76
N GLN A 292 4.26 -1.26 -12.98
CA GLN A 292 2.84 -1.52 -13.24
C GLN A 292 2.08 -1.86 -11.96
N THR A 293 2.78 -2.49 -11.02
CA THR A 293 2.21 -2.94 -9.75
C THR A 293 3.18 -2.60 -8.63
N VAL A 294 2.66 -1.97 -7.58
CA VAL A 294 3.41 -1.67 -6.37
C VAL A 294 2.62 -2.17 -5.16
N VAL A 295 3.24 -3.03 -4.35
CA VAL A 295 2.74 -3.40 -3.02
C VAL A 295 3.49 -2.56 -1.99
N ALA A 296 2.79 -1.81 -1.16
CA ALA A 296 3.40 -0.97 -0.14
C ALA A 296 2.55 -0.92 1.13
N SER A 297 3.14 -0.55 2.25
CA SER A 297 2.48 -0.54 3.55
C SER A 297 1.79 0.78 3.83
N LEU A 298 0.52 0.75 4.21
CA LEU A 298 -0.29 1.93 4.50
C LEU A 298 0.13 2.66 5.78
N TRP A 299 0.70 1.95 6.74
CA TRP A 299 1.13 2.46 8.04
C TRP A 299 2.43 1.83 8.53
N THR A 300 2.91 2.25 9.69
CA THR A 300 4.08 1.69 10.35
C THR A 300 3.90 0.20 10.66
N LEU A 301 4.84 -0.62 10.20
CA LEU A 301 4.83 -2.06 10.48
C LEU A 301 5.53 -2.35 11.80
N PRO A 302 4.84 -2.96 12.77
CA PRO A 302 5.50 -3.43 13.99
C PRO A 302 6.53 -4.50 13.67
N THR A 303 7.68 -4.47 14.35
CA THR A 303 8.66 -5.56 14.28
C THR A 303 8.21 -6.75 15.09
N GLU A 304 8.76 -7.94 14.80
CA GLU A 304 8.40 -9.18 15.50
C GLU A 304 9.00 -9.28 16.92
N ALA A 305 9.87 -8.35 17.29
CA ALA A 305 10.53 -8.34 18.61
C ALA A 305 9.55 -8.24 19.79
N THR A 306 8.34 -7.79 19.56
CA THR A 306 7.28 -7.65 20.58
C THR A 306 6.39 -8.89 20.71
N LEU A 307 6.61 -9.90 19.84
CA LEU A 307 5.80 -11.11 19.81
C LEU A 307 6.49 -12.29 20.50
N PRO A 308 5.72 -13.29 20.96
CA PRO A 308 6.27 -14.55 21.41
C PRO A 308 7.17 -15.20 20.34
N ALA A 309 8.21 -15.89 20.81
CA ALA A 309 9.13 -16.62 19.92
C ALA A 309 8.39 -17.59 19.01
N GLY A 310 8.77 -17.64 17.73
CA GLY A 310 8.15 -18.51 16.73
C GLY A 310 6.97 -17.90 15.99
N MET A 311 6.57 -16.66 16.33
CA MET A 311 5.56 -15.90 15.57
C MET A 311 6.25 -14.93 14.63
N HIS A 312 5.97 -15.04 13.33
CA HIS A 312 6.68 -14.32 12.27
C HIS A 312 5.75 -13.61 11.28
N PRO A 313 4.78 -12.76 11.71
CA PRO A 313 3.81 -12.15 10.82
C PRO A 313 4.43 -11.18 9.80
N LEU A 314 5.53 -10.49 10.16
CA LEU A 314 6.26 -9.65 9.20
C LEU A 314 6.92 -10.49 8.11
N ARG A 315 7.53 -11.62 8.46
CA ARG A 315 8.09 -12.57 7.49
C ARG A 315 7.02 -13.19 6.61
N GLU A 316 5.86 -13.50 7.16
CA GLU A 316 4.71 -13.98 6.38
C GLU A 316 4.22 -12.93 5.37
N LEU A 317 4.16 -11.65 5.76
CA LEU A 317 3.86 -10.54 4.87
C LEU A 317 4.90 -10.43 3.75
N VAL A 318 6.19 -10.53 4.08
CA VAL A 318 7.28 -10.52 3.09
C VAL A 318 7.10 -11.63 2.06
N LEU A 319 6.87 -12.87 2.50
CA LEU A 319 6.63 -14.02 1.62
C LEU A 319 5.34 -13.88 0.81
N ALA A 320 4.28 -13.33 1.38
CA ALA A 320 3.04 -13.08 0.66
C ALA A 320 3.23 -12.03 -0.44
N THR A 321 4.00 -10.98 -0.14
CA THR A 321 4.36 -9.97 -1.12
C THR A 321 5.22 -10.56 -2.24
N ASP A 322 6.26 -11.32 -1.92
CA ASP A 322 7.08 -12.00 -2.92
C ASP A 322 6.23 -12.90 -3.83
N ARG A 323 5.37 -13.75 -3.25
CA ARG A 323 4.45 -14.59 -4.04
C ARG A 323 3.56 -13.76 -4.96
N ALA A 324 3.03 -12.63 -4.48
CA ALA A 324 2.24 -11.74 -5.30
C ALA A 324 3.06 -11.16 -6.47
N LEU A 325 4.28 -10.70 -6.20
CA LEU A 325 5.18 -10.17 -7.24
C LEU A 325 5.56 -11.22 -8.30
N GLN A 326 5.62 -12.51 -7.94
CA GLN A 326 5.93 -13.60 -8.85
C GLN A 326 4.71 -14.17 -9.59
N SER A 327 3.49 -13.88 -9.13
CA SER A 327 2.26 -14.46 -9.68
C SER A 327 1.81 -13.80 -10.98
N ALA A 328 0.93 -14.48 -11.73
CA ALA A 328 0.28 -13.91 -12.91
C ALA A 328 -0.68 -12.77 -12.55
N ASP A 329 -1.32 -12.84 -11.38
CA ASP A 329 -2.23 -11.81 -10.85
C ASP A 329 -1.80 -11.40 -9.43
N PRO A 330 -0.94 -10.37 -9.30
CA PRO A 330 -0.46 -9.90 -8.01
C PRO A 330 -1.57 -9.44 -7.06
N ALA A 331 -2.59 -8.75 -7.60
CA ALA A 331 -3.68 -8.24 -6.80
C ALA A 331 -4.47 -9.39 -6.14
N ARG A 332 -4.80 -10.39 -6.92
CA ARG A 332 -5.52 -11.56 -6.43
C ARG A 332 -4.70 -12.35 -5.41
N THR A 333 -3.44 -12.58 -5.70
CA THR A 333 -2.56 -13.37 -4.82
C THR A 333 -2.38 -12.71 -3.46
N LEU A 334 -2.14 -11.40 -3.43
CA LEU A 334 -2.02 -10.66 -2.17
C LEU A 334 -3.36 -10.67 -1.40
N LEU A 335 -4.45 -10.42 -2.10
CA LEU A 335 -5.78 -10.37 -1.51
C LEU A 335 -6.23 -11.71 -0.92
N ASP A 336 -5.95 -12.83 -1.58
CA ASP A 336 -6.27 -14.17 -1.05
C ASP A 336 -5.55 -14.43 0.28
N TRP A 337 -4.29 -14.00 0.39
CA TRP A 337 -3.55 -14.07 1.65
C TRP A 337 -4.18 -13.15 2.73
N GLN A 338 -4.53 -11.92 2.40
CA GLN A 338 -5.18 -10.98 3.34
C GLN A 338 -6.51 -11.54 3.86
N LEU A 339 -7.34 -12.10 2.97
CA LEU A 339 -8.62 -12.71 3.34
C LEU A 339 -8.44 -13.95 4.21
N ALA A 340 -7.42 -14.76 3.96
CA ALA A 340 -7.11 -15.92 4.81
C ALA A 340 -6.69 -15.46 6.22
N LYS A 341 -5.83 -14.44 6.32
CA LYS A 341 -5.42 -13.84 7.60
C LYS A 341 -6.57 -13.18 8.34
N ALA A 342 -7.45 -12.45 7.63
CA ALA A 342 -8.64 -11.87 8.22
C ALA A 342 -9.55 -12.95 8.84
N ARG A 343 -9.80 -14.07 8.13
CA ARG A 343 -10.57 -15.19 8.65
C ARG A 343 -9.91 -15.81 9.88
N ALA A 344 -8.59 -16.01 9.87
CA ALA A 344 -7.86 -16.52 11.01
C ALA A 344 -7.98 -15.58 12.22
N TRP A 345 -7.78 -14.28 12.03
CA TRP A 345 -7.95 -13.27 13.09
C TRP A 345 -9.36 -13.30 13.69
N PHE A 346 -10.39 -13.21 12.86
CA PHE A 346 -11.78 -13.18 13.34
C PHE A 346 -12.25 -14.49 13.97
N SER A 347 -11.58 -15.62 13.72
CA SER A 347 -11.90 -16.91 14.31
C SER A 347 -11.10 -17.22 15.58
N THR A 348 -9.86 -16.79 15.69
CA THR A 348 -8.94 -17.21 16.77
C THR A 348 -8.45 -16.07 17.66
N GLY A 349 -8.32 -14.86 17.12
CA GLY A 349 -7.69 -13.73 17.81
C GLY A 349 -6.20 -13.92 18.06
N ALA A 350 -5.53 -14.83 17.33
CA ALA A 350 -4.12 -15.11 17.54
C ALA A 350 -3.26 -13.86 17.22
N PRO A 351 -2.30 -13.49 18.09
CA PRO A 351 -1.48 -12.28 17.88
C PRO A 351 -0.74 -12.24 16.54
N ALA A 352 -0.31 -13.40 16.00
CA ALA A 352 0.32 -13.50 14.68
C ALA A 352 -0.61 -13.14 13.52
N ASP A 353 -1.93 -13.21 13.72
CA ASP A 353 -2.94 -12.85 12.73
C ASP A 353 -3.54 -11.46 12.99
N ASN A 354 -2.87 -10.60 13.76
CA ASN A 354 -3.37 -9.25 14.05
C ASN A 354 -3.37 -8.36 12.79
N PRO A 355 -4.40 -7.51 12.59
CA PRO A 355 -4.53 -6.63 11.43
C PRO A 355 -3.36 -5.69 11.17
N ALA A 356 -2.58 -5.35 12.18
CA ALA A 356 -1.42 -4.49 12.05
C ALA A 356 -0.44 -4.93 10.94
N TRP A 357 -0.39 -6.23 10.61
CA TRP A 357 0.45 -6.77 9.55
C TRP A 357 -0.30 -7.08 8.26
N TRP A 358 -1.39 -7.84 8.32
CA TRP A 358 -2.05 -8.30 7.08
C TRP A 358 -2.97 -7.26 6.44
N ALA A 359 -3.47 -6.28 7.18
CA ALA A 359 -4.28 -5.21 6.63
C ALA A 359 -3.43 -4.00 6.15
N ALA A 360 -2.15 -3.97 6.53
CA ALA A 360 -1.22 -2.91 6.13
C ALA A 360 -0.89 -2.88 4.63
N PRO A 361 -0.63 -4.00 3.93
CA PRO A 361 -0.23 -3.94 2.54
C PRO A 361 -1.40 -3.55 1.65
N ALA A 362 -1.17 -2.57 0.78
CA ALA A 362 -2.06 -2.19 -0.30
C ALA A 362 -1.35 -2.35 -1.63
N LEU A 363 -2.11 -2.78 -2.63
CA LEU A 363 -1.61 -2.92 -3.98
C LEU A 363 -2.07 -1.72 -4.82
N THR A 364 -1.10 -0.99 -5.35
CA THR A 364 -1.32 0.11 -6.29
C THR A 364 -1.07 -0.39 -7.70
N GLU A 365 -1.99 -0.12 -8.61
CA GLU A 365 -1.83 -0.44 -10.03
C GLU A 365 -1.83 0.81 -10.91
N ARG A 366 -0.96 0.75 -11.90
CA ARG A 366 -1.07 1.62 -13.05
C ARG A 366 -2.23 1.13 -13.90
N ALA A 367 -3.40 1.77 -13.76
CA ALA A 367 -4.54 1.46 -14.61
C ALA A 367 -4.15 1.57 -16.11
N PRO A 368 -4.63 0.66 -16.98
CA PRO A 368 -4.41 0.77 -18.41
C PRO A 368 -4.89 2.16 -18.88
N ALA A 369 -4.15 2.76 -19.82
CA ALA A 369 -4.54 4.02 -20.42
C ALA A 369 -5.94 3.87 -21.02
N GLN A 370 -6.96 4.37 -20.33
CA GLN A 370 -8.26 4.55 -20.96
C GLN A 370 -8.05 5.61 -22.03
N ALA A 371 -8.43 5.31 -23.29
CA ALA A 371 -8.49 6.32 -24.31
C ALA A 371 -9.34 7.48 -23.77
N VAL A 372 -8.69 8.61 -23.50
CA VAL A 372 -9.35 9.83 -23.08
C VAL A 372 -10.23 10.21 -24.28
N ARG A 373 -11.52 9.90 -24.20
CA ARG A 373 -12.47 10.54 -25.11
C ARG A 373 -12.47 12.01 -24.71
N VAL A 374 -11.70 12.80 -25.44
CA VAL A 374 -11.77 14.26 -25.37
C VAL A 374 -13.23 14.60 -25.66
N TRP A 375 -13.90 15.10 -24.65
CA TRP A 375 -15.26 15.59 -24.79
C TRP A 375 -15.16 16.91 -25.57
N ASN A 376 -15.19 16.80 -26.89
CA ASN A 376 -15.33 17.98 -27.76
C ASN A 376 -16.73 18.53 -27.50
N ALA A 377 -16.80 19.54 -26.65
CA ALA A 377 -17.98 20.39 -26.51
C ALA A 377 -18.31 20.92 -27.93
N ARG A 378 -19.35 20.40 -28.53
CA ARG A 378 -19.88 20.98 -29.78
C ARG A 378 -20.30 22.40 -29.44
N PRO A 379 -19.85 23.42 -30.21
CA PRO A 379 -20.33 24.77 -30.02
C PRO A 379 -21.84 24.78 -30.25
N HIS A 380 -22.61 25.21 -29.29
CA HIS A 380 -24.02 25.50 -29.47
C HIS A 380 -24.14 26.57 -30.55
N HIS A 381 -24.58 26.22 -31.74
CA HIS A 381 -25.10 27.17 -32.74
C HIS A 381 -26.29 27.88 -32.13
N ARG A 382 -26.08 29.15 -31.75
CA ARG A 382 -27.17 30.09 -31.51
C ARG A 382 -27.93 30.23 -32.84
N ARG A 383 -29.14 29.70 -32.90
CA ARG A 383 -30.09 30.09 -33.93
C ARG A 383 -30.51 31.51 -33.62
N ASN A 384 -30.09 32.46 -34.44
CA ASN A 384 -30.73 33.76 -34.55
C ASN A 384 -32.18 33.54 -34.98
N HIS A 385 -33.12 33.91 -34.20
CA HIS A 385 -34.48 34.22 -34.66
C HIS A 385 -34.53 35.72 -34.91
N ASP A 386 -34.38 36.11 -36.17
CA ASP A 386 -34.92 37.35 -36.70
C ASP A 386 -36.44 37.16 -36.82
N HIS A 387 -37.19 38.00 -36.09
CA HIS A 387 -38.41 38.67 -36.51
C HIS A 387 -38.84 39.62 -35.38
#